data_75f7bd44ce137f8a2249687c0a80b52c
#
_entry.id   75f7bd44ce137f8a2249687c0a80b52c
#
_cell.length_a   1.000
_cell.length_b   1.000
_cell.length_c   1.000
_cell.angle_alpha   90.00
_cell.angle_beta   90.00
_cell.angle_gamma   90.00
#
_symmetry.space_group_name_H-M   'P 1'
#
loop_
_entity.id
_entity.type
_entity.pdbx_description
1 polymer ?
#
loop_
_entity_poly.entity_id
_entity_poly.type
_entity_poly.pdbx_seq_one_letter_code
_entity_poly.pdbx_strand_id
1 'polypeptide(L)'
;MKEYAFGIDLGGTNIAVGVVDDRHNIIAEASVPTGAFRPAEEMVADMCRAVELALDKAGLIAADCASIGIGSPGTCDSEAGVVVRAYNLGWFNVPVCRMLHERFGIPVRLSNDANCAALAETVA
;
A
#
# COMPACT_ATOMS: atom_id res chain seq x y z
N MET A 1 -18.36 -9.25 8.57
CA MET A 1 -17.06 -9.15 9.25
C MET A 1 -15.95 -9.03 8.21
N LYS A 2 -15.03 -8.14 8.45
CA LYS A 2 -13.92 -7.92 7.50
C LYS A 2 -12.80 -8.91 7.80
N GLU A 3 -12.50 -9.75 6.84
CA GLU A 3 -11.53 -10.84 7.01
C GLU A 3 -10.29 -10.69 6.14
N TYR A 4 -10.24 -9.64 5.33
CA TYR A 4 -9.16 -9.45 4.36
C TYR A 4 -8.36 -8.21 4.70
N ALA A 5 -7.14 -8.18 4.16
CA ALA A 5 -6.28 -7.01 4.22
C ALA A 5 -5.50 -6.94 2.92
N PHE A 6 -4.96 -5.78 2.60
CA PHE A 6 -4.03 -5.74 1.49
C PHE A 6 -2.79 -4.94 1.86
N GLY A 7 -1.70 -5.30 1.23
CA GLY A 7 -0.43 -4.65 1.42
C GLY A 7 0.09 -4.06 0.11
N ILE A 8 0.75 -2.94 0.22
CA ILE A 8 1.34 -2.23 -0.91
C ILE A 8 2.84 -2.17 -0.71
N ASP A 9 3.58 -2.69 -1.66
CA ASP A 9 5.04 -2.60 -1.70
C ASP A 9 5.38 -1.49 -2.70
N LEU A 10 5.77 -0.34 -2.18
CA LEU A 10 6.11 0.82 -3.00
C LEU A 10 7.61 0.76 -3.33
N GLY A 11 7.93 0.18 -4.48
CA GLY A 11 9.30 0.08 -4.94
C GLY A 11 9.67 1.23 -5.87
N GLY A 12 10.96 1.39 -6.11
CA GLY A 12 11.46 2.42 -7.03
C GLY A 12 11.06 2.16 -8.48
N THR A 13 10.82 0.91 -8.84
CA THR A 13 10.49 0.51 -10.22
C THR A 13 9.04 0.10 -10.36
N ASN A 14 8.52 -0.67 -9.41
CA ASN A 14 7.17 -1.20 -9.46
C ASN A 14 6.45 -1.00 -8.14
N ILE A 15 5.14 -0.80 -8.23
CA ILE A 15 4.23 -0.83 -7.08
C ILE A 15 3.55 -2.19 -7.12
N ALA A 16 3.69 -2.98 -6.07
CA ALA A 16 3.08 -4.30 -5.98
C ALA A 16 2.03 -4.31 -4.88
N VAL A 17 0.92 -4.98 -5.11
CA VAL A 17 -0.17 -5.11 -4.13
C VAL A 17 -0.50 -6.58 -3.96
N GLY A 18 -0.63 -7.02 -2.71
CA GLY A 18 -1.09 -8.35 -2.38
C GLY A 18 -2.33 -8.27 -1.50
N VAL A 19 -3.34 -9.07 -1.81
CA VAL A 19 -4.54 -9.21 -0.97
C VAL A 19 -4.40 -10.51 -0.20
N VAL A 20 -4.60 -10.46 1.12
CA VAL A 20 -4.46 -11.61 1.99
C VAL A 20 -5.75 -11.89 2.73
N ASP A 21 -5.98 -13.17 3.05
CA ASP A 21 -7.14 -13.60 3.83
C ASP A 21 -6.80 -13.66 5.33
N ASP A 22 -7.75 -14.11 6.15
CA ASP A 22 -7.58 -14.22 7.60
C ASP A 22 -6.60 -15.32 8.01
N ARG A 23 -6.16 -16.14 7.09
CA ARG A 23 -5.15 -17.20 7.32
C ARG A 23 -3.78 -16.83 6.78
N HIS A 24 -3.61 -15.56 6.42
CA HIS A 24 -2.34 -15.02 5.91
C HIS A 24 -1.92 -15.57 4.56
N ASN A 25 -2.89 -16.07 3.78
CA ASN A 25 -2.63 -16.51 2.41
C ASN A 25 -2.79 -15.34 1.44
N ILE A 26 -1.85 -15.21 0.51
CA ILE A 26 -1.98 -14.23 -0.56
C ILE A 26 -2.93 -14.81 -1.59
N ILE A 27 -4.11 -14.20 -1.73
CA ILE A 27 -5.15 -14.70 -2.62
C ILE A 27 -5.19 -13.98 -3.97
N ALA A 28 -4.55 -12.83 -4.07
CA ALA A 28 -4.43 -12.11 -5.34
C ALA A 28 -3.28 -11.13 -5.28
N GLU A 29 -2.68 -10.87 -6.42
CA GLU A 29 -1.58 -9.92 -6.54
C GLU A 29 -1.75 -9.11 -7.81
N ALA A 30 -1.26 -7.87 -7.79
CA ALA A 30 -1.19 -7.03 -8.97
C ALA A 30 0.02 -6.11 -8.84
N SER A 31 0.54 -5.64 -9.96
CA SER A 31 1.60 -4.64 -9.93
C SER A 31 1.46 -3.68 -11.11
N VAL A 32 1.95 -2.47 -10.92
CA VAL A 32 2.00 -1.45 -11.96
C VAL A 32 3.37 -0.76 -11.87
N PRO A 33 3.85 -0.14 -12.95
CA PRO A 33 5.08 0.64 -12.89
C PRO A 33 4.93 1.80 -11.90
N THR A 34 5.98 2.07 -11.12
CA THR A 34 5.98 3.18 -10.17
C THR A 34 5.92 4.52 -10.87
N GLY A 35 6.69 4.66 -11.95
CA GLY A 35 6.80 5.93 -12.63
C GLY A 35 7.30 7.04 -11.71
N ALA A 36 8.45 6.80 -11.05
CA ALA A 36 9.01 7.70 -10.05
C ALA A 36 9.22 9.12 -10.61
N PHE A 37 9.36 10.08 -9.70
CA PHE A 37 9.62 11.50 -9.98
C PHE A 37 8.45 12.23 -10.64
N ARG A 38 7.25 11.68 -10.53
CA ARG A 38 6.01 12.37 -10.87
C ARG A 38 5.41 12.99 -9.60
N PRO A 39 4.43 13.87 -9.71
CA PRO A 39 3.72 14.35 -8.51
C PRO A 39 3.20 13.19 -7.68
N ALA A 40 3.26 13.33 -6.35
CA ALA A 40 2.86 12.27 -5.44
C ALA A 40 1.41 11.84 -5.67
N GLU A 41 0.53 12.78 -6.00
CA GLU A 41 -0.87 12.49 -6.27
C GLU A 41 -1.05 11.52 -7.43
N GLU A 42 -0.24 11.66 -8.48
CA GLU A 42 -0.28 10.75 -9.63
C GLU A 42 0.23 9.37 -9.27
N MET A 43 1.30 9.32 -8.48
CA MET A 43 1.87 8.04 -8.05
C MET A 43 0.90 7.32 -7.12
N VAL A 44 0.24 8.04 -6.21
CA VAL A 44 -0.78 7.45 -5.34
C VAL A 44 -1.98 6.97 -6.14
N ALA A 45 -2.37 7.68 -7.18
CA ALA A 45 -3.44 7.23 -8.07
C ALA A 45 -3.09 5.88 -8.71
N ASP A 46 -1.85 5.68 -9.12
CA ASP A 46 -1.41 4.40 -9.65
C ASP A 46 -1.39 3.31 -8.58
N MET A 47 -1.04 3.66 -7.34
CA MET A 47 -1.15 2.71 -6.22
C MET A 47 -2.59 2.26 -6.04
N CYS A 48 -3.53 3.19 -6.08
CA CYS A 48 -4.96 2.87 -5.97
C CYS A 48 -5.42 1.98 -7.13
N ARG A 49 -4.91 2.23 -8.33
CA ARG A 49 -5.24 1.38 -9.48
C ARG A 49 -4.73 -0.04 -9.28
N ALA A 50 -3.52 -0.20 -8.75
CA ALA A 50 -2.98 -1.51 -8.46
C ALA A 50 -3.80 -2.24 -7.40
N VAL A 51 -4.25 -1.51 -6.37
CA VAL A 51 -5.15 -2.06 -5.34
C VAL A 51 -6.44 -2.56 -5.98
N GLU A 52 -7.05 -1.76 -6.85
CA GLU A 52 -8.31 -2.14 -7.50
C GLU A 52 -8.12 -3.37 -8.39
N LEU A 53 -7.02 -3.46 -9.10
CA LEU A 53 -6.72 -4.64 -9.92
C LEU A 53 -6.58 -5.90 -9.05
N ALA A 54 -5.89 -5.80 -7.93
CA ALA A 54 -5.72 -6.95 -7.03
C ALA A 54 -7.04 -7.36 -6.40
N LEU A 55 -7.86 -6.40 -5.98
CA LEU A 55 -9.18 -6.68 -5.41
C LEU A 55 -10.09 -7.33 -6.44
N ASP A 56 -10.07 -6.86 -7.68
CA ASP A 56 -10.86 -7.48 -8.75
C ASP A 56 -10.47 -8.93 -8.98
N LYS A 57 -9.19 -9.23 -8.97
CA LYS A 57 -8.71 -10.61 -9.11
C LYS A 57 -9.19 -11.49 -7.95
N ALA A 58 -9.31 -10.92 -6.77
CA ALA A 58 -9.79 -11.64 -5.58
C ALA A 58 -11.31 -11.72 -5.52
N GLY A 59 -12.02 -10.99 -6.37
CA GLY A 59 -13.48 -10.91 -6.30
C GLY A 59 -13.98 -10.11 -5.12
N LEU A 60 -13.20 -9.12 -4.67
CA LEU A 60 -13.49 -8.33 -3.47
C LEU A 60 -13.59 -6.85 -3.78
N ILE A 61 -14.16 -6.11 -2.84
CA ILE A 61 -14.13 -4.64 -2.84
C ILE A 61 -13.37 -4.18 -1.59
N ALA A 62 -12.99 -2.91 -1.57
CA ALA A 62 -12.22 -2.36 -0.44
C ALA A 62 -12.97 -2.51 0.88
N ALA A 63 -14.30 -2.42 0.87
CA ALA A 63 -15.11 -2.58 2.09
C ALA A 63 -14.97 -3.95 2.74
N ASP A 64 -14.48 -4.95 2.02
CA ASP A 64 -14.22 -6.28 2.57
C ASP A 64 -12.91 -6.35 3.36
N CYS A 65 -12.10 -5.31 3.31
CA CYS A 65 -10.78 -5.31 3.91
C CYS A 65 -10.77 -4.51 5.21
N ALA A 66 -10.04 -5.01 6.21
CA ALA A 66 -9.95 -4.40 7.52
C ALA A 66 -8.81 -3.39 7.64
N SER A 67 -7.75 -3.57 6.87
CA SER A 67 -6.56 -2.72 6.98
C SER A 67 -5.73 -2.72 5.71
N ILE A 68 -4.90 -1.69 5.59
CA ILE A 68 -3.92 -1.54 4.51
C ILE A 68 -2.55 -1.42 5.16
N GLY A 69 -1.59 -2.22 4.70
CA GLY A 69 -0.19 -2.03 5.05
C GLY A 69 0.57 -1.48 3.86
N ILE A 70 1.46 -0.53 4.08
CA ILE A 70 2.27 0.00 3.00
C ILE A 70 3.74 0.04 3.42
N GLY A 71 4.61 -0.49 2.57
CA GLY A 71 6.04 -0.42 2.72
C GLY A 71 6.62 0.56 1.73
N SER A 72 7.42 1.51 2.19
CA SER A 72 8.03 2.53 1.36
C SER A 72 9.53 2.57 1.61
N PRO A 73 10.34 2.83 0.58
CA PRO A 73 11.75 3.07 0.78
C PRO A 73 11.97 4.41 1.48
N GLY A 74 13.17 4.61 1.99
CA GLY A 74 13.57 5.87 2.57
C GLY A 74 13.19 6.01 4.03
N THR A 75 13.01 7.24 4.47
CA THR A 75 12.69 7.57 5.86
C THR A 75 11.20 7.79 6.02
N CYS A 76 10.59 7.04 6.94
CA CYS A 76 9.15 7.13 7.18
C CYS A 76 8.86 7.50 8.63
N ASP A 77 7.85 8.35 8.81
CA ASP A 77 7.26 8.61 10.12
C ASP A 77 5.98 7.76 10.20
N SER A 78 6.08 6.61 10.84
CA SER A 78 4.98 5.65 10.90
C SER A 78 3.80 6.16 11.72
N GLU A 79 4.04 6.96 12.74
CA GLU A 79 2.96 7.54 13.55
C GLU A 79 2.17 8.56 12.77
N ALA A 80 2.85 9.43 12.03
CA ALA A 80 2.19 10.45 11.23
C ALA A 80 1.66 9.90 9.91
N GLY A 81 2.15 8.73 9.48
CA GLY A 81 1.78 8.16 8.18
C GLY A 81 2.39 8.92 7.00
N VAL A 82 3.58 9.46 7.19
CA VAL A 82 4.24 10.33 6.20
C VAL A 82 5.55 9.71 5.76
N VAL A 83 5.76 9.64 4.44
CA VAL A 83 7.08 9.35 3.88
C VAL A 83 7.86 10.66 3.91
N VAL A 84 8.79 10.77 4.86
CA VAL A 84 9.55 11.99 5.06
C VAL A 84 10.47 12.25 3.88
N ARG A 85 11.12 11.20 3.40
CA ARG A 85 12.07 11.32 2.30
C ARG A 85 12.28 9.96 1.65
N ALA A 86 12.11 9.92 0.33
CA ALA A 86 12.42 8.75 -0.48
C ALA A 86 13.01 9.22 -1.81
N TYR A 87 14.34 9.27 -1.88
CA TYR A 87 15.04 9.84 -3.03
C TYR A 87 14.75 9.09 -4.33
N ASN A 88 14.63 7.77 -4.28
CA ASN A 88 14.36 6.98 -5.48
C ASN A 88 12.92 7.12 -6.01
N LEU A 89 12.06 7.79 -5.25
CA LEU A 89 10.70 8.12 -5.68
C LEU A 89 10.54 9.59 -6.02
N GLY A 90 11.46 10.42 -5.54
CA GLY A 90 11.30 11.87 -5.58
C GLY A 90 10.29 12.36 -4.56
N TRP A 91 10.11 11.65 -3.45
CA TRP A 91 9.11 11.99 -2.43
C TRP A 91 9.72 12.71 -1.25
N PHE A 92 9.03 13.77 -0.81
CA PHE A 92 9.37 14.53 0.39
C PHE A 92 8.09 14.90 1.12
N ASN A 93 7.97 14.47 2.37
CA ASN A 93 6.83 14.77 3.24
C ASN A 93 5.48 14.41 2.61
N VAL A 94 5.39 13.22 2.04
CA VAL A 94 4.17 12.74 1.40
C VAL A 94 3.29 12.05 2.44
N PRO A 95 2.08 12.57 2.74
CA PRO A 95 1.19 11.97 3.74
C PRO A 95 0.41 10.80 3.14
N VAL A 96 1.11 9.74 2.81
CA VAL A 96 0.58 8.62 2.03
C VAL A 96 -0.55 7.89 2.76
N CYS A 97 -0.46 7.76 4.09
CA CYS A 97 -1.51 7.08 4.83
C CYS A 97 -2.82 7.86 4.79
N ARG A 98 -2.76 9.17 4.93
CA ARG A 98 -3.96 10.01 4.82
C ARG A 98 -4.54 9.93 3.41
N MET A 99 -3.70 9.97 2.39
CA MET A 99 -4.16 9.92 1.01
C MET A 99 -4.87 8.61 0.70
N LEU A 100 -4.32 7.49 1.17
CA LEU A 100 -4.95 6.19 0.98
C LEU A 100 -6.21 6.04 1.85
N HIS A 101 -6.18 6.56 3.08
CA HIS A 101 -7.36 6.50 3.94
C HIS A 101 -8.52 7.30 3.35
N GLU A 102 -8.25 8.46 2.77
CA GLU A 102 -9.28 9.27 2.11
C GLU A 102 -9.89 8.53 0.92
N ARG A 103 -9.08 7.73 0.23
CA ARG A 103 -9.55 6.99 -0.95
C ARG A 103 -10.36 5.75 -0.59
N PHE A 104 -9.94 5.00 0.42
CA PHE A 104 -10.52 3.69 0.73
C PHE A 104 -11.32 3.64 2.03
N GLY A 105 -11.14 4.59 2.92
CA GLY A 105 -11.84 4.63 4.19
C GLY A 105 -11.43 3.54 5.19
N ILE A 106 -10.23 2.99 5.03
CA ILE A 106 -9.73 1.89 5.87
C ILE A 106 -8.46 2.36 6.58
N PRO A 107 -8.18 1.84 7.80
CA PRO A 107 -6.92 2.17 8.49
C PRO A 107 -5.71 1.78 7.67
N VAL A 108 -4.70 2.63 7.66
CA VAL A 108 -3.47 2.44 6.88
C VAL A 108 -2.26 2.51 7.81
N ARG A 109 -1.35 1.56 7.67
CA ARG A 109 -0.07 1.57 8.40
C ARG A 109 1.08 1.70 7.43
N LEU A 110 2.07 2.47 7.82
CA LEU A 110 3.25 2.74 7.02
C LEU A 110 4.49 2.16 7.69
N SER A 111 5.35 1.52 6.91
CA SER A 111 6.62 0.99 7.35
C SER A 111 7.68 1.33 6.28
N ASN A 112 8.93 1.43 6.70
CA ASN A 112 10.04 1.61 5.76
C ASN A 112 10.65 0.27 5.31
N ASP A 113 10.00 -0.83 5.62
CA ASP A 113 10.41 -2.15 5.20
C ASP A 113 9.26 -2.80 4.46
N ALA A 114 9.42 -2.95 3.15
CA ALA A 114 8.39 -3.50 2.28
C ALA A 114 7.93 -4.89 2.70
N ASN A 115 8.84 -5.70 3.24
CA ASN A 115 8.47 -7.04 3.70
C ASN A 115 7.50 -7.01 4.87
N CYS A 116 7.55 -5.96 5.66
CA CYS A 116 6.65 -5.84 6.81
C CYS A 116 5.27 -5.36 6.44
N ALA A 117 5.14 -4.59 5.38
CA ALA A 117 3.88 -3.91 5.07
C ALA A 117 2.74 -4.89 4.81
N ALA A 118 2.96 -5.87 3.94
CA ALA A 118 1.91 -6.82 3.58
C ALA A 118 1.96 -8.06 4.44
N LEU A 119 3.15 -8.61 4.63
CA LEU A 119 3.28 -9.93 5.22
C LEU A 119 3.38 -9.89 6.73
N ALA A 120 4.08 -8.93 7.31
CA ALA A 120 4.21 -8.86 8.77
C ALA A 120 2.89 -8.54 9.43
N GLU A 121 2.07 -7.70 8.81
CA GLU A 121 0.75 -7.38 9.33
C GLU A 121 -0.14 -8.61 9.41
N THR A 122 0.07 -9.57 8.54
CA THR A 122 -0.77 -10.75 8.46
C THR A 122 -0.18 -11.93 9.21
N VAL A 123 1.14 -11.96 9.38
CA VAL A 123 1.83 -13.07 10.03
C VAL A 123 2.03 -12.82 11.53
N ALA A 124 2.23 -11.58 11.88
CA ALA A 124 2.37 -11.22 13.28
C ALA A 124 1.04 -11.25 13.99
#